data_68a0cd28f1a36859fb9c8603175fbdea
#
_entry.id   68a0cd28f1a36859fb9c8603175fbdea
#
_cell.length_a   1.000
_cell.length_b   1.000
_cell.length_c   1.000
_cell.angle_alpha   90.00
_cell.angle_beta   90.00
_cell.angle_gamma   90.00
#
_symmetry.space_group_name_H-M   'P 1'
#
loop_
_entity.id
_entity.type
_entity.pdbx_description
1 polymer ?
#
loop_
_entity_poly.entity_id
_entity_poly.type
_entity_poly.pdbx_seq_one_letter_code
_entity_poly.pdbx_strand_id
1 'polypeptide(L)'
;MNRKFYFSFLAFALTLLATVAFVIGNNNGTRAASANAALAALPASDFVISIDVQRGLNETLPGFLAANPALLAKMNAELEKFEKETGINPRAFESIAIGGRLAPGKPHDSRTIVIARGSFNSDTLLENAFAAVKAKGKEFQKEEQVYEGKRIILISPTRNMKVEVETGDKTTAATLSAEPRRDKMAIAVLDSNMLAIGELEGVRAAVDASLGRNRVDDELVRLATQTPTAVVGFSGKIPQSFAEKASSKSSIEKYFSSIRQFYGSFGVSGTDAETLVAVRTQTAEQAGEIGQALNTLKTLGGFGFTRSGGDSAKNNSIADVLKGLSITTQGNEVQINVRIPQASLAPLMRTIR
;
A
#
# COMPACT_ATOMS: atom_id res chain seq x y z
N MET A 1 -1.04 0.89 -24.15
CA MET A 1 0.01 1.67 -23.48
C MET A 1 -0.61 2.88 -22.80
N ASN A 2 -1.29 2.69 -21.65
CA ASN A 2 -1.74 3.78 -20.76
C ASN A 2 -2.03 3.28 -19.35
N ARG A 3 -1.27 2.29 -18.88
CA ARG A 3 -1.10 1.95 -17.46
C ARG A 3 -0.59 3.15 -16.63
N LYS A 4 -0.01 4.18 -17.29
CA LYS A 4 0.63 5.32 -16.61
C LYS A 4 -0.35 6.30 -15.95
N PHE A 5 -1.62 6.37 -16.36
CA PHE A 5 -2.56 7.35 -15.79
C PHE A 5 -3.16 6.86 -14.47
N TYR A 6 -3.60 5.60 -14.40
CA TYR A 6 -4.02 4.96 -13.14
C TYR A 6 -2.85 4.77 -12.21
N PHE A 7 -1.70 4.34 -12.77
CA PHE A 7 -0.45 4.31 -12.03
C PHE A 7 -0.02 5.70 -11.58
N SER A 8 -0.33 6.79 -12.31
CA SER A 8 0.01 8.14 -11.83
C SER A 8 -0.91 8.65 -10.73
N PHE A 9 -2.20 8.34 -10.73
CA PHE A 9 -3.10 8.76 -9.65
C PHE A 9 -3.08 7.75 -8.48
N LEU A 10 -3.09 6.47 -8.79
CA LEU A 10 -2.88 5.40 -7.81
C LEU A 10 -1.41 5.32 -7.40
N ALA A 11 -0.43 5.52 -8.30
CA ALA A 11 0.98 5.65 -7.96
C ALA A 11 1.28 6.99 -7.28
N PHE A 12 0.52 8.04 -7.52
CA PHE A 12 0.60 9.27 -6.77
C PHE A 12 0.02 9.08 -5.35
N ALA A 13 -1.12 8.40 -5.20
CA ALA A 13 -1.62 7.94 -3.91
C ALA A 13 -0.70 6.88 -3.29
N LEU A 14 -0.18 5.92 -4.08
CA LEU A 14 0.77 4.89 -3.65
C LEU A 14 2.22 5.41 -3.52
N THR A 15 2.62 6.46 -4.25
CA THR A 15 3.93 7.11 -4.07
C THR A 15 3.91 8.01 -2.84
N LEU A 16 2.79 8.65 -2.54
CA LEU A 16 2.56 9.28 -1.24
C LEU A 16 2.57 8.20 -0.13
N LEU A 17 1.93 7.07 -0.36
CA LEU A 17 1.90 5.89 0.50
C LEU A 17 3.26 5.21 0.64
N ALA A 18 4.02 5.02 -0.44
CA ALA A 18 5.35 4.41 -0.40
C ALA A 18 6.39 5.33 0.22
N THR A 19 6.26 6.66 0.06
CA THR A 19 7.10 7.63 0.76
C THR A 19 6.78 7.67 2.26
N VAL A 20 5.50 7.48 2.63
CA VAL A 20 5.04 7.40 4.02
C VAL A 20 5.40 6.05 4.65
N ALA A 21 5.29 4.94 3.92
CA ALA A 21 5.64 3.60 4.42
C ALA A 21 7.14 3.42 4.70
N PHE A 22 7.98 4.30 4.19
CA PHE A 22 9.45 4.15 4.30
C PHE A 22 10.06 4.76 5.56
N VAL A 23 9.30 5.57 6.36
CA VAL A 23 9.90 6.28 7.52
C VAL A 23 8.89 6.47 8.64
N ILE A 24 9.10 5.93 9.88
CA ILE A 24 8.14 6.14 10.97
C ILE A 24 8.46 5.76 12.42
N GLY A 25 7.90 6.41 13.46
CA GLY A 25 7.83 6.09 14.90
C GLY A 25 6.74 6.83 15.71
N ASN A 26 6.35 6.35 16.68
CA ASN A 26 5.54 6.04 17.85
C ASN A 26 4.62 7.13 18.49
N ASN A 27 3.33 6.81 18.80
CA ASN A 27 2.59 7.05 20.07
C ASN A 27 1.11 6.64 20.05
N ASN A 28 0.50 6.37 21.24
CA ASN A 28 -0.66 5.51 21.47
C ASN A 28 -2.00 6.24 21.75
N GLY A 29 -3.13 5.53 21.48
CA GLY A 29 -4.37 5.57 22.27
C GLY A 29 -5.67 5.90 21.52
N THR A 30 -5.85 7.07 20.89
CA THR A 30 -7.12 7.46 20.22
C THR A 30 -7.20 7.06 18.75
N ARG A 31 -6.15 6.56 18.19
CA ARG A 31 -5.90 6.32 16.75
C ARG A 31 -6.33 4.97 16.26
N ALA A 32 -6.35 3.95 17.12
CA ALA A 32 -6.90 2.64 16.80
C ALA A 32 -8.36 2.70 16.32
N ALA A 33 -9.13 3.65 16.83
CA ALA A 33 -10.52 3.85 16.42
C ALA A 33 -10.65 4.38 14.99
N SER A 34 -9.75 5.27 14.54
CA SER A 34 -9.76 5.81 13.17
C SER A 34 -9.32 4.77 12.15
N ALA A 35 -8.23 4.04 12.42
CA ALA A 35 -7.79 2.94 11.58
C ALA A 35 -8.85 1.84 11.47
N ASN A 36 -9.49 1.48 12.58
CA ASN A 36 -10.57 0.51 12.61
C ASN A 36 -11.79 0.97 11.81
N ALA A 37 -12.12 2.27 11.79
CA ALA A 37 -13.25 2.79 11.02
C ALA A 37 -13.01 2.69 9.51
N ALA A 38 -11.79 2.97 9.02
CA ALA A 38 -11.44 2.80 7.62
C ALA A 38 -11.44 1.30 7.22
N LEU A 39 -10.90 0.43 8.08
CA LEU A 39 -10.91 -1.02 7.87
C LEU A 39 -12.35 -1.58 7.89
N ALA A 40 -13.22 -1.07 8.75
CA ALA A 40 -14.62 -1.50 8.83
C ALA A 40 -15.44 -1.16 7.57
N ALA A 41 -15.00 -0.21 6.77
CA ALA A 41 -15.61 0.14 5.48
C ALA A 41 -15.03 -0.68 4.30
N LEU A 42 -14.05 -1.56 4.54
CA LEU A 42 -13.55 -2.46 3.52
C LEU A 42 -14.56 -3.59 3.28
N PRO A 43 -14.87 -3.90 2.00
CA PRO A 43 -15.65 -5.08 1.65
C PRO A 43 -14.86 -6.35 1.86
N ALA A 44 -15.53 -7.50 1.77
CA ALA A 44 -14.90 -8.83 1.81
C ALA A 44 -13.67 -8.88 0.89
N SER A 45 -12.51 -9.15 1.48
CA SER A 45 -11.19 -9.06 0.86
C SER A 45 -10.33 -10.28 1.22
N ASP A 46 -9.41 -10.66 0.34
CA ASP A 46 -8.42 -11.71 0.60
C ASP A 46 -7.20 -11.15 1.33
N PHE A 47 -6.95 -9.86 1.19
CA PHE A 47 -5.89 -9.15 1.93
C PHE A 47 -6.35 -7.76 2.35
N VAL A 48 -5.72 -7.25 3.41
CA VAL A 48 -5.89 -5.89 3.90
C VAL A 48 -4.55 -5.26 4.25
N ILE A 49 -4.45 -3.95 4.05
CA ILE A 49 -3.34 -3.13 4.52
C ILE A 49 -3.96 -1.95 5.28
N SER A 50 -3.48 -1.69 6.47
CA SER A 50 -3.84 -0.54 7.31
C SER A 50 -2.66 0.39 7.41
N ILE A 51 -2.87 1.69 7.21
CA ILE A 51 -1.84 2.72 7.29
C ILE A 51 -2.34 3.82 8.22
N ASP A 52 -1.64 4.04 9.31
CA ASP A 52 -1.82 5.18 10.22
C ASP A 52 -1.03 6.38 9.69
N VAL A 53 -1.67 7.17 8.80
CA VAL A 53 -1.04 8.32 8.13
C VAL A 53 -0.71 9.42 9.14
N GLN A 54 -1.60 9.67 10.08
CA GLN A 54 -1.42 10.72 11.08
C GLN A 54 -0.20 10.42 11.95
N ARG A 55 -0.09 9.19 12.46
CA ARG A 55 1.10 8.75 13.18
C ARG A 55 2.33 8.86 12.28
N GLY A 56 2.23 8.36 11.07
CA GLY A 56 3.31 8.39 10.09
C GLY A 56 3.92 9.77 9.93
N LEU A 57 3.12 10.72 9.50
CA LEU A 57 3.57 12.05 9.11
C LEU A 57 3.87 12.98 10.28
N ASN A 58 3.16 12.84 11.41
CA ASN A 58 3.22 13.83 12.48
C ASN A 58 4.12 13.42 13.65
N GLU A 59 4.44 12.12 13.79
CA GLU A 59 5.21 11.64 14.94
C GLU A 59 6.42 10.84 14.50
N THR A 60 6.16 9.87 13.67
CA THR A 60 7.11 8.83 13.34
C THR A 60 8.20 9.33 12.43
N LEU A 61 7.84 9.96 11.31
CA LEU A 61 8.79 10.57 10.39
C LEU A 61 9.65 11.63 11.06
N PRO A 62 9.06 12.61 11.77
CA PRO A 62 9.84 13.62 12.47
C PRO A 62 10.77 13.02 13.52
N GLY A 63 10.30 12.07 14.33
CA GLY A 63 11.11 11.42 15.36
C GLY A 63 12.28 10.63 14.76
N PHE A 64 11.99 9.84 13.73
CA PHE A 64 13.01 9.03 13.04
C PHE A 64 14.03 9.89 12.28
N LEU A 65 13.61 11.01 11.68
CA LEU A 65 14.50 11.92 10.94
C LEU A 65 15.15 12.97 11.85
N ALA A 66 14.89 12.98 13.15
CA ALA A 66 15.46 13.97 14.08
C ALA A 66 17.00 14.00 14.02
N ALA A 67 17.64 12.84 13.79
CA ALA A 67 19.09 12.76 13.60
C ALA A 67 19.58 13.27 12.22
N ASN A 68 18.66 13.57 11.29
CA ASN A 68 18.98 14.11 9.96
C ASN A 68 18.09 15.32 9.62
N PRO A 69 18.34 16.50 10.21
CA PRO A 69 17.51 17.69 10.03
C PRO A 69 17.32 18.11 8.57
N ALA A 70 18.33 17.90 7.73
CA ALA A 70 18.27 18.25 6.31
C ALA A 70 17.23 17.40 5.56
N LEU A 71 17.16 16.11 5.87
CA LEU A 71 16.18 15.20 5.27
C LEU A 71 14.76 15.50 5.79
N LEU A 72 14.63 15.81 7.06
CA LEU A 72 13.36 16.23 7.67
C LEU A 72 12.84 17.53 7.03
N ALA A 73 13.71 18.52 6.85
CA ALA A 73 13.35 19.77 6.18
C ALA A 73 12.92 19.55 4.73
N LYS A 74 13.64 18.70 3.98
CA LYS A 74 13.28 18.34 2.61
C LYS A 74 11.90 17.67 2.55
N MET A 75 11.63 16.73 3.44
CA MET A 75 10.32 16.07 3.53
C MET A 75 9.19 17.08 3.78
N ASN A 76 9.36 17.97 4.78
CA ASN A 76 8.35 18.98 5.09
C ASN A 76 8.11 19.92 3.89
N ALA A 77 9.18 20.34 3.20
CA ALA A 77 9.09 21.15 2.00
C ALA A 77 8.32 20.45 0.85
N GLU A 78 8.50 19.14 0.67
CA GLU A 78 7.74 18.39 -0.33
C GLU A 78 6.25 18.25 0.05
N LEU A 79 5.92 18.06 1.34
CA LEU A 79 4.54 18.04 1.81
C LEU A 79 3.85 19.41 1.62
N GLU A 80 4.52 20.51 1.97
CA GLU A 80 4.04 21.88 1.77
C GLU A 80 3.85 22.20 0.29
N LYS A 81 4.82 21.81 -0.55
CA LYS A 81 4.72 21.96 -2.00
C LYS A 81 3.52 21.20 -2.56
N PHE A 82 3.31 19.95 -2.10
CA PHE A 82 2.16 19.16 -2.49
C PHE A 82 0.84 19.84 -2.10
N GLU A 83 0.72 20.32 -0.87
CA GLU A 83 -0.46 21.05 -0.40
C GLU A 83 -0.70 22.32 -1.21
N LYS A 84 0.36 23.09 -1.51
CA LYS A 84 0.28 24.30 -2.34
C LYS A 84 -0.14 24.00 -3.78
N GLU A 85 0.35 22.92 -4.38
CA GLU A 85 0.02 22.54 -5.76
C GLU A 85 -1.37 21.92 -5.92
N THR A 86 -1.90 21.29 -4.87
CA THR A 86 -3.12 20.50 -4.95
C THR A 86 -4.27 21.02 -4.09
N GLY A 87 -3.99 21.91 -3.13
CA GLY A 87 -4.95 22.31 -2.11
C GLY A 87 -5.33 21.17 -1.14
N ILE A 88 -4.56 20.07 -1.15
CA ILE A 88 -4.80 18.90 -0.30
C ILE A 88 -3.71 18.82 0.76
N ASN A 89 -4.09 18.93 2.03
CA ASN A 89 -3.16 18.75 3.14
C ASN A 89 -2.95 17.26 3.43
N PRO A 90 -1.75 16.69 3.19
CA PRO A 90 -1.49 15.28 3.47
C PRO A 90 -1.64 14.91 4.95
N ARG A 91 -1.42 15.87 5.85
CA ARG A 91 -1.53 15.68 7.30
C ARG A 91 -2.97 15.62 7.80
N ALA A 92 -3.94 16.01 6.96
CA ALA A 92 -5.35 15.86 7.26
C ALA A 92 -5.86 14.41 7.13
N PHE A 93 -5.08 13.52 6.47
CA PHE A 93 -5.40 12.10 6.46
C PHE A 93 -5.03 11.47 7.82
N GLU A 94 -5.98 10.75 8.41
CA GLU A 94 -5.77 10.00 9.65
C GLU A 94 -5.35 8.57 9.34
N SER A 95 -6.10 7.90 8.47
CA SER A 95 -5.87 6.50 8.14
C SER A 95 -6.26 6.18 6.70
N ILE A 96 -5.55 5.20 6.13
CA ILE A 96 -5.87 4.61 4.85
C ILE A 96 -5.96 3.10 5.04
N ALA A 97 -7.05 2.51 4.57
CA ALA A 97 -7.22 1.07 4.50
C ALA A 97 -7.27 0.63 3.03
N ILE A 98 -6.54 -0.42 2.69
CA ILE A 98 -6.54 -1.00 1.36
C ILE A 98 -6.99 -2.46 1.51
N GLY A 99 -7.98 -2.84 0.72
CA GLY A 99 -8.43 -4.22 0.64
C GLY A 99 -8.49 -4.70 -0.80
N GLY A 100 -8.42 -6.00 -1.00
CA GLY A 100 -8.53 -6.53 -2.34
C GLY A 100 -8.75 -8.02 -2.41
N ARG A 101 -9.18 -8.47 -3.59
CA ARG A 101 -9.31 -9.89 -3.91
C ARG A 101 -8.23 -10.31 -4.88
N LEU A 102 -7.63 -11.46 -4.60
CA LEU A 102 -6.62 -12.08 -5.45
C LEU A 102 -7.32 -12.92 -6.54
N ALA A 103 -7.06 -12.62 -7.81
CA ALA A 103 -7.56 -13.41 -8.93
C ALA A 103 -6.46 -14.36 -9.44
N PRO A 104 -6.52 -15.66 -9.12
CA PRO A 104 -5.48 -16.62 -9.51
C PRO A 104 -5.36 -16.74 -11.03
N GLY A 105 -4.15 -16.51 -11.56
CA GLY A 105 -3.87 -16.62 -12.99
C GLY A 105 -4.35 -15.45 -13.84
N LYS A 106 -4.96 -14.45 -13.23
CA LYS A 106 -5.39 -13.22 -13.88
C LYS A 106 -5.03 -12.02 -13.02
N PRO A 107 -3.76 -11.62 -12.91
CA PRO A 107 -3.34 -10.50 -12.06
C PRO A 107 -4.00 -9.16 -12.45
N HIS A 108 -4.58 -9.09 -13.65
CA HIS A 108 -5.33 -7.93 -14.13
C HIS A 108 -6.78 -7.87 -13.63
N ASP A 109 -7.32 -8.97 -13.10
CA ASP A 109 -8.66 -9.06 -12.53
C ASP A 109 -8.64 -8.91 -10.98
N SER A 110 -7.47 -8.67 -10.39
CA SER A 110 -7.33 -8.36 -8.97
C SER A 110 -7.95 -7.01 -8.69
N ARG A 111 -8.98 -7.00 -7.87
CA ARG A 111 -9.73 -5.81 -7.49
C ARG A 111 -9.16 -5.24 -6.21
N THR A 112 -8.82 -3.95 -6.23
CA THR A 112 -8.31 -3.24 -5.06
C THR A 112 -9.23 -2.06 -4.75
N ILE A 113 -9.54 -1.90 -3.48
CA ILE A 113 -10.30 -0.77 -2.95
C ILE A 113 -9.47 -0.05 -1.91
N VAL A 114 -9.50 1.27 -1.94
CA VAL A 114 -8.83 2.16 -0.98
C VAL A 114 -9.89 2.92 -0.24
N ILE A 115 -9.85 2.89 1.09
CA ILE A 115 -10.67 3.73 1.97
C ILE A 115 -9.73 4.75 2.61
N ALA A 116 -10.00 6.03 2.40
CA ALA A 116 -9.27 7.13 3.03
C ALA A 116 -10.17 7.82 4.04
N ARG A 117 -9.68 8.01 5.27
CA ARG A 117 -10.34 8.73 6.35
C ARG A 117 -9.42 9.80 6.92
N GLY A 118 -10.00 10.93 7.33
CA GLY A 118 -9.21 12.02 7.94
C GLY A 118 -10.04 13.15 8.48
N SER A 119 -9.37 14.22 8.90
CA SER A 119 -9.97 15.49 9.36
C SER A 119 -10.18 16.47 8.18
N PHE A 120 -10.57 15.96 7.03
CA PHE A 120 -10.92 16.74 5.84
C PHE A 120 -12.43 16.74 5.60
N ASN A 121 -12.91 17.65 4.76
CA ASN A 121 -14.24 17.56 4.16
C ASN A 121 -14.11 16.82 2.81
N SER A 122 -14.86 15.72 2.64
CA SER A 122 -14.79 14.86 1.47
C SER A 122 -15.08 15.59 0.16
N ASP A 123 -16.06 16.49 0.14
CA ASP A 123 -16.43 17.25 -1.06
C ASP A 123 -15.36 18.26 -1.43
N THR A 124 -14.87 19.03 -0.49
CA THR A 124 -13.77 20.00 -0.70
C THR A 124 -12.48 19.30 -1.16
N LEU A 125 -12.17 18.13 -0.56
CA LEU A 125 -11.01 17.34 -0.96
C LEU A 125 -11.11 16.91 -2.42
N LEU A 126 -12.29 16.45 -2.85
CA LEU A 126 -12.51 16.04 -4.25
C LEU A 126 -12.46 17.22 -5.21
N GLU A 127 -13.03 18.37 -4.86
CA GLU A 127 -12.96 19.59 -5.66
C GLU A 127 -11.49 20.02 -5.87
N ASN A 128 -10.69 20.06 -4.81
CA ASN A 128 -9.28 20.38 -4.89
C ASN A 128 -8.51 19.37 -5.74
N ALA A 129 -8.78 18.07 -5.57
CA ALA A 129 -8.16 17.02 -6.37
C ALA A 129 -8.47 17.18 -7.87
N PHE A 130 -9.72 17.47 -8.23
CA PHE A 130 -10.11 17.68 -9.61
C PHE A 130 -9.51 18.96 -10.20
N ALA A 131 -9.46 20.04 -9.41
CA ALA A 131 -8.83 21.29 -9.82
C ALA A 131 -7.33 21.08 -10.09
N ALA A 132 -6.63 20.37 -9.22
CA ALA A 132 -5.21 20.06 -9.38
C ALA A 132 -4.93 19.21 -10.65
N VAL A 133 -5.79 18.23 -10.97
CA VAL A 133 -5.69 17.42 -12.18
C VAL A 133 -5.86 18.27 -13.43
N LYS A 134 -6.85 19.18 -13.43
CA LYS A 134 -7.09 20.13 -14.54
C LYS A 134 -5.94 21.12 -14.71
N ALA A 135 -5.40 21.65 -13.61
CA ALA A 135 -4.25 22.56 -13.63
C ALA A 135 -3.01 21.93 -14.27
N LYS A 136 -2.87 20.59 -14.19
CA LYS A 136 -1.80 19.83 -14.87
C LYS A 136 -2.13 19.49 -16.34
N GLY A 137 -3.17 20.13 -16.93
CA GLY A 137 -3.55 19.94 -18.34
C GLY A 137 -4.15 18.56 -18.63
N LYS A 138 -4.65 17.86 -17.64
CA LYS A 138 -5.27 16.54 -17.84
C LYS A 138 -6.79 16.69 -17.91
N GLU A 139 -7.36 16.21 -19.00
CA GLU A 139 -8.81 16.19 -19.21
C GLU A 139 -9.38 14.84 -18.78
N PHE A 140 -10.56 14.87 -18.17
CA PHE A 140 -11.33 13.71 -17.77
C PHE A 140 -12.81 14.01 -17.86
N GLN A 141 -13.60 12.96 -18.10
CA GLN A 141 -15.04 13.02 -18.00
C GLN A 141 -15.46 12.63 -16.59
N LYS A 142 -16.44 13.34 -16.07
CA LYS A 142 -17.02 13.13 -14.73
C LYS A 142 -18.49 12.77 -14.91
N GLU A 143 -18.90 11.66 -14.35
CA GLU A 143 -20.29 11.18 -14.30
C GLU A 143 -20.64 10.92 -12.84
N GLU A 144 -21.83 11.32 -12.40
CA GLU A 144 -22.28 11.09 -11.03
C GLU A 144 -23.48 10.14 -10.99
N GLN A 145 -23.50 9.26 -10.01
CA GLN A 145 -24.63 8.38 -9.72
C GLN A 145 -24.82 8.24 -8.22
N VAL A 146 -26.00 7.82 -7.81
CA VAL A 146 -26.32 7.52 -6.40
C VAL A 146 -26.49 6.01 -6.26
N TYR A 147 -25.88 5.44 -5.22
CA TYR A 147 -26.03 4.05 -4.82
C TYR A 147 -26.21 3.97 -3.30
N GLU A 148 -27.31 3.34 -2.84
CA GLU A 148 -27.65 3.22 -1.41
C GLU A 148 -27.59 4.57 -0.67
N GLY A 149 -28.05 5.65 -1.31
CA GLY A 149 -28.02 7.01 -0.76
C GLY A 149 -26.63 7.68 -0.72
N LYS A 150 -25.57 7.02 -1.22
CA LYS A 150 -24.21 7.59 -1.30
C LYS A 150 -23.92 8.04 -2.74
N ARG A 151 -23.26 9.20 -2.85
CA ARG A 151 -22.80 9.75 -4.13
C ARG A 151 -21.56 9.00 -4.60
N ILE A 152 -21.60 8.50 -5.84
CA ILE A 152 -20.45 7.88 -6.52
C ILE A 152 -20.12 8.74 -7.75
N ILE A 153 -18.86 9.10 -7.87
CA ILE A 153 -18.30 9.85 -8.98
C ILE A 153 -17.48 8.89 -9.84
N LEU A 154 -17.84 8.76 -11.11
CA LEU A 154 -17.08 8.02 -12.10
C LEU A 154 -16.17 8.97 -12.86
N ILE A 155 -14.91 8.59 -13.00
CA ILE A 155 -13.88 9.37 -13.71
C ILE A 155 -13.35 8.52 -14.85
N SER A 156 -13.40 9.06 -16.06
CA SER A 156 -12.84 8.47 -17.27
C SER A 156 -11.81 9.42 -17.88
N PRO A 157 -10.59 8.97 -18.19
CA PRO A 157 -9.64 9.81 -18.89
C PRO A 157 -10.14 10.07 -20.31
N THR A 158 -10.10 11.32 -20.77
CA THR A 158 -10.38 11.66 -22.16
C THR A 158 -9.17 11.25 -23.02
N ARG A 159 -9.40 10.33 -23.94
CA ARG A 159 -8.39 9.97 -24.96
C ARG A 159 -8.69 10.69 -26.25
N ASN A 160 -7.89 11.66 -26.60
CA ASN A 160 -7.89 12.23 -27.93
C ASN A 160 -6.98 11.39 -28.83
N MET A 161 -7.56 10.49 -29.64
CA MET A 161 -6.82 9.84 -30.72
C MET A 161 -6.83 10.75 -31.94
N LYS A 162 -5.66 11.26 -32.33
CA LYS A 162 -5.48 11.86 -33.65
C LYS A 162 -5.44 10.72 -34.66
N VAL A 163 -6.46 10.61 -35.48
CA VAL A 163 -6.48 9.70 -36.62
C VAL A 163 -6.20 10.57 -37.84
N GLU A 164 -5.07 10.39 -38.47
CA GLU A 164 -4.77 10.97 -39.78
C GLU A 164 -5.43 10.09 -40.83
N VAL A 165 -6.43 10.64 -41.52
CA VAL A 165 -7.09 9.95 -42.62
C VAL A 165 -6.51 10.56 -43.92
N GLU A 166 -5.72 9.78 -44.61
CA GLU A 166 -5.28 10.11 -45.97
C GLU A 166 -6.42 9.82 -46.95
N THR A 167 -6.98 10.86 -47.54
CA THR A 167 -7.97 10.75 -48.61
C THR A 167 -7.44 11.51 -49.81
N GLY A 168 -6.69 10.84 -50.66
CA GLY A 168 -6.02 11.45 -51.81
C GLY A 168 -4.91 12.42 -51.37
N ASP A 169 -4.75 13.54 -52.07
CA ASP A 169 -3.71 14.55 -51.80
C ASP A 169 -3.93 15.44 -50.57
N LYS A 170 -4.91 15.11 -49.69
CA LYS A 170 -5.21 15.87 -48.48
C LYS A 170 -5.22 15.00 -47.25
N THR A 171 -4.31 15.30 -46.33
CA THR A 171 -4.32 14.69 -44.96
C THR A 171 -5.26 15.52 -44.09
N THR A 172 -6.35 14.92 -43.63
CA THR A 172 -7.27 15.52 -42.67
C THR A 172 -7.11 14.86 -41.32
N ALA A 173 -6.66 15.61 -40.31
CA ALA A 173 -6.57 15.10 -38.93
C ALA A 173 -7.95 15.14 -38.29
N ALA A 174 -8.51 13.97 -37.99
CA ALA A 174 -9.72 13.85 -37.22
C ALA A 174 -9.38 13.43 -35.78
N THR A 175 -9.90 14.15 -34.79
CA THR A 175 -9.78 13.79 -33.39
C THR A 175 -10.99 12.93 -32.99
N LEU A 176 -10.78 11.66 -32.77
CA LEU A 176 -11.82 10.76 -32.29
C LEU A 176 -11.66 10.59 -30.76
N SER A 177 -12.69 10.96 -30.03
CA SER A 177 -12.79 10.66 -28.59
C SER A 177 -13.31 9.24 -28.42
N ALA A 178 -12.44 8.30 -28.07
CA ALA A 178 -12.83 6.94 -27.77
C ALA A 178 -13.02 6.79 -26.26
N GLU A 179 -14.20 6.32 -25.83
CA GLU A 179 -14.42 5.93 -24.43
C GLU A 179 -13.79 4.56 -24.15
N PRO A 180 -12.77 4.49 -23.28
CA PRO A 180 -12.21 3.20 -22.88
C PRO A 180 -13.11 2.54 -21.82
N ARG A 181 -13.80 1.47 -22.21
CA ARG A 181 -14.73 0.71 -21.34
C ARG A 181 -14.12 0.12 -20.07
N ARG A 182 -12.78 0.06 -19.92
CA ARG A 182 -12.08 -0.62 -18.80
C ARG A 182 -11.35 0.31 -17.85
N ASP A 183 -11.39 1.59 -18.07
CA ASP A 183 -10.53 2.54 -17.35
C ASP A 183 -11.33 3.54 -16.48
N LYS A 184 -12.57 3.23 -16.09
CA LYS A 184 -13.38 4.09 -15.21
C LYS A 184 -12.96 3.86 -13.76
N MET A 185 -12.45 4.90 -13.12
CA MET A 185 -12.24 4.93 -11.68
C MET A 185 -13.49 5.47 -11.01
N ALA A 186 -13.89 4.87 -9.91
CA ALA A 186 -15.01 5.32 -9.10
C ALA A 186 -14.52 5.87 -7.76
N ILE A 187 -15.18 6.91 -7.26
CA ILE A 187 -14.97 7.47 -5.94
C ILE A 187 -16.33 7.60 -5.28
N ALA A 188 -16.54 6.98 -4.12
CA ALA A 188 -17.72 7.19 -3.31
C ALA A 188 -17.42 8.07 -2.10
N VAL A 189 -18.31 9.01 -1.81
CA VAL A 189 -18.36 9.74 -0.54
C VAL A 189 -19.11 8.86 0.46
N LEU A 190 -18.36 8.13 1.30
CA LEU A 190 -18.96 7.26 2.33
C LEU A 190 -19.48 8.09 3.51
N ASP A 191 -18.75 9.14 3.87
CA ASP A 191 -19.05 10.07 4.96
C ASP A 191 -18.42 11.43 4.67
N SER A 192 -18.74 12.45 5.48
CA SER A 192 -18.16 13.80 5.37
C SER A 192 -16.62 13.81 5.42
N ASN A 193 -16.01 12.79 6.00
CA ASN A 193 -14.57 12.65 6.20
C ASN A 193 -14.02 11.27 5.79
N MET A 194 -14.74 10.54 4.89
CA MET A 194 -14.35 9.22 4.43
C MET A 194 -14.71 8.99 2.96
N LEU A 195 -13.74 8.54 2.18
CA LEU A 195 -13.85 8.25 0.76
C LEU A 195 -13.47 6.80 0.46
N ALA A 196 -14.17 6.19 -0.51
CA ALA A 196 -13.78 4.92 -1.13
C ALA A 196 -13.36 5.17 -2.57
N ILE A 197 -12.22 4.59 -3.00
CA ILE A 197 -11.62 4.80 -4.32
C ILE A 197 -11.24 3.44 -4.92
N GLY A 198 -11.69 3.17 -6.14
CA GLY A 198 -11.40 1.91 -6.83
C GLY A 198 -12.19 1.73 -8.11
N GLU A 199 -12.39 0.48 -8.53
CA GLU A 199 -13.34 0.15 -9.59
C GLU A 199 -14.79 0.28 -9.08
N LEU A 200 -15.75 0.54 -9.97
CA LEU A 200 -17.14 0.80 -9.60
C LEU A 200 -17.75 -0.31 -8.71
N GLU A 201 -17.52 -1.57 -9.04
CA GLU A 201 -18.04 -2.70 -8.25
C GLU A 201 -17.41 -2.76 -6.85
N GLY A 202 -16.09 -2.50 -6.75
CA GLY A 202 -15.38 -2.41 -5.47
C GLY A 202 -15.88 -1.25 -4.61
N VAL A 203 -16.14 -0.10 -5.24
CA VAL A 203 -16.68 1.08 -4.56
C VAL A 203 -18.12 0.85 -4.08
N ARG A 204 -18.99 0.19 -4.87
CA ARG A 204 -20.33 -0.22 -4.41
C ARG A 204 -20.25 -1.18 -3.24
N ALA A 205 -19.35 -2.17 -3.32
CA ALA A 205 -19.13 -3.09 -2.21
C ALA A 205 -18.61 -2.38 -0.94
N ALA A 206 -17.80 -1.31 -1.08
CA ALA A 206 -17.39 -0.50 0.05
C ALA A 206 -18.54 0.34 0.64
N VAL A 207 -19.47 0.83 -0.18
CA VAL A 207 -20.70 1.44 0.31
C VAL A 207 -21.51 0.42 1.12
N ASP A 208 -21.70 -0.80 0.61
CA ASP A 208 -22.37 -1.87 1.35
C ASP A 208 -21.69 -2.19 2.67
N ALA A 209 -20.35 -2.29 2.66
CA ALA A 209 -19.56 -2.54 3.86
C ALA A 209 -19.72 -1.41 4.89
N SER A 210 -19.73 -0.14 4.46
CA SER A 210 -19.97 1.00 5.34
C SER A 210 -21.35 0.98 6.01
N LEU A 211 -22.32 0.32 5.37
CA LEU A 211 -23.67 0.06 5.90
C LEU A 211 -23.77 -1.25 6.69
N GLY A 212 -22.67 -1.94 6.93
CA GLY A 212 -22.61 -3.17 7.73
C GLY A 212 -22.77 -4.47 6.97
N ARG A 213 -22.80 -4.44 5.62
CA ARG A 213 -23.00 -5.63 4.78
C ARG A 213 -21.69 -6.11 4.16
N ASN A 214 -21.46 -7.42 4.13
CA ASN A 214 -20.32 -8.03 3.42
C ASN A 214 -18.96 -7.39 3.73
N ARG A 215 -18.67 -7.13 4.99
CA ARG A 215 -17.42 -6.55 5.45
C ARG A 215 -16.26 -7.52 5.31
N VAL A 216 -15.07 -6.97 5.37
CA VAL A 216 -13.83 -7.73 5.52
C VAL A 216 -13.86 -8.61 6.79
N ASP A 217 -13.20 -9.75 6.73
CA ASP A 217 -13.09 -10.69 7.84
C ASP A 217 -12.40 -10.05 9.05
N ASP A 218 -13.04 -10.15 10.23
CA ASP A 218 -12.52 -9.58 11.49
C ASP A 218 -11.15 -10.16 11.86
N GLU A 219 -10.84 -11.40 11.47
CA GLU A 219 -9.51 -11.99 11.70
C GLU A 219 -8.44 -11.23 10.91
N LEU A 220 -8.71 -10.87 9.65
CA LEU A 220 -7.77 -10.08 8.85
C LEU A 220 -7.56 -8.69 9.47
N VAL A 221 -8.64 -8.04 9.92
CA VAL A 221 -8.55 -6.76 10.61
C VAL A 221 -7.70 -6.89 11.87
N ARG A 222 -7.98 -7.88 12.72
CA ARG A 222 -7.25 -8.13 13.96
C ARG A 222 -5.75 -8.37 13.71
N LEU A 223 -5.41 -9.14 12.70
CA LEU A 223 -4.02 -9.44 12.35
C LEU A 223 -3.29 -8.22 11.78
N ALA A 224 -3.96 -7.41 10.94
CA ALA A 224 -3.38 -6.19 10.40
C ALA A 224 -3.19 -5.09 11.46
N THR A 225 -3.91 -5.16 12.58
CA THR A 225 -3.85 -4.15 13.65
C THR A 225 -3.24 -4.67 14.96
N GLN A 226 -2.69 -5.89 14.96
CA GLN A 226 -2.20 -6.53 16.19
C GLN A 226 -1.00 -5.85 16.84
N THR A 227 -0.23 -5.05 16.07
CA THR A 227 0.90 -4.26 16.57
C THR A 227 0.45 -2.81 16.77
N PRO A 228 0.14 -2.38 18.01
CA PRO A 228 -0.46 -1.06 18.25
C PRO A 228 0.44 0.12 17.88
N THR A 229 1.75 -0.11 17.85
CA THR A 229 2.77 0.89 17.51
C THR A 229 3.08 0.94 16.03
N ALA A 230 2.57 0.02 15.23
CA ALA A 230 2.80 -0.02 13.80
C ALA A 230 2.13 1.17 13.10
N VAL A 231 2.75 1.61 12.04
CA VAL A 231 2.18 2.58 11.12
C VAL A 231 1.62 1.91 9.89
N VAL A 232 2.20 0.81 9.51
CA VAL A 232 1.64 -0.06 8.49
C VAL A 232 1.42 -1.43 9.11
N GLY A 233 0.20 -1.93 9.01
CA GLY A 233 -0.13 -3.31 9.30
C GLY A 233 -0.75 -3.96 8.09
N PHE A 234 -0.54 -5.23 7.91
CA PHE A 234 -1.12 -5.97 6.79
C PHE A 234 -1.45 -7.40 7.20
N SER A 235 -2.42 -7.97 6.50
CA SER A 235 -2.76 -9.39 6.63
C SER A 235 -3.42 -9.90 5.34
N GLY A 236 -3.41 -11.20 5.14
CA GLY A 236 -4.09 -11.81 4.00
C GLY A 236 -4.21 -13.32 4.12
N LYS A 237 -5.17 -13.86 3.36
CA LYS A 237 -5.36 -15.29 3.13
C LYS A 237 -4.92 -15.62 1.72
N ILE A 238 -4.18 -16.70 1.54
CA ILE A 238 -3.78 -17.17 0.21
C ILE A 238 -4.84 -18.17 -0.28
N PRO A 239 -5.62 -17.84 -1.33
CA PRO A 239 -6.58 -18.76 -1.88
C PRO A 239 -5.91 -20.06 -2.32
N GLN A 240 -6.56 -21.21 -2.09
CA GLN A 240 -6.01 -22.53 -2.42
C GLN A 240 -5.65 -22.66 -3.91
N SER A 241 -6.46 -22.08 -4.80
CA SER A 241 -6.19 -22.02 -6.23
C SER A 241 -4.91 -21.26 -6.62
N PHE A 242 -4.40 -20.40 -5.73
CA PHE A 242 -3.11 -19.72 -5.89
C PHE A 242 -1.96 -20.64 -5.51
N ALA A 243 -2.13 -21.37 -4.40
CA ALA A 243 -1.17 -22.33 -3.90
C ALA A 243 -0.92 -23.49 -4.90
N GLU A 244 -1.98 -23.99 -5.53
CA GLU A 244 -1.90 -25.08 -6.53
C GLU A 244 -1.12 -24.68 -7.80
N LYS A 245 -1.23 -23.43 -8.24
CA LYS A 245 -0.48 -22.93 -9.42
C LYS A 245 0.98 -22.61 -9.11
N ALA A 246 1.31 -22.28 -7.87
CA ALA A 246 2.67 -22.01 -7.45
C ALA A 246 3.53 -23.27 -7.31
N SER A 247 2.92 -24.45 -7.10
CA SER A 247 3.64 -25.70 -6.78
C SER A 247 4.43 -26.33 -7.94
N SER A 248 4.44 -25.74 -9.14
CA SER A 248 4.89 -26.45 -10.36
C SER A 248 6.29 -26.09 -10.88
N LYS A 249 7.05 -25.14 -10.32
CA LYS A 249 8.20 -24.56 -11.03
C LYS A 249 9.55 -24.45 -10.31
N SER A 250 9.61 -24.37 -8.97
CA SER A 250 10.90 -24.30 -8.25
C SER A 250 10.82 -24.77 -6.78
N SER A 251 11.99 -25.05 -6.17
CA SER A 251 12.07 -25.47 -4.75
C SER A 251 11.51 -24.42 -3.78
N ILE A 252 11.57 -23.14 -4.13
CA ILE A 252 11.04 -22.04 -3.33
C ILE A 252 9.50 -21.98 -3.42
N GLU A 253 8.95 -22.29 -4.60
CA GLU A 253 7.50 -22.31 -4.83
C GLU A 253 6.79 -23.37 -3.98
N LYS A 254 7.46 -24.47 -3.64
CA LYS A 254 6.97 -25.49 -2.71
C LYS A 254 6.58 -24.87 -1.36
N TYR A 255 7.37 -23.94 -0.83
CA TYR A 255 7.09 -23.28 0.44
C TYR A 255 5.90 -22.34 0.33
N PHE A 256 5.75 -21.59 -0.77
CA PHE A 256 4.60 -20.73 -0.99
C PHE A 256 3.26 -21.49 -1.04
N SER A 257 3.26 -22.70 -1.60
CA SER A 257 2.06 -23.54 -1.69
C SER A 257 1.54 -24.00 -0.32
N SER A 258 2.39 -24.05 0.70
CA SER A 258 2.02 -24.43 2.05
C SER A 258 1.45 -23.29 2.89
N ILE A 259 1.69 -22.02 2.49
CA ILE A 259 1.21 -20.84 3.23
C ILE A 259 -0.29 -20.66 3.00
N ARG A 260 -1.04 -20.45 4.08
CA ARG A 260 -2.48 -20.20 4.08
C ARG A 260 -2.84 -18.78 4.44
N GLN A 261 -2.04 -18.18 5.30
CA GLN A 261 -2.27 -16.84 5.81
C GLN A 261 -0.92 -16.16 6.05
N PHE A 262 -0.90 -14.86 5.87
CA PHE A 262 0.23 -14.02 6.21
C PHE A 262 -0.25 -12.77 6.94
N TYR A 263 0.60 -12.19 7.74
CA TYR A 263 0.37 -10.91 8.36
C TYR A 263 1.69 -10.27 8.75
N GLY A 264 1.64 -9.00 9.08
CA GLY A 264 2.82 -8.31 9.55
C GLY A 264 2.57 -6.85 9.83
N SER A 265 3.64 -6.19 10.23
CA SER A 265 3.61 -4.79 10.57
C SER A 265 4.95 -4.13 10.34
N PHE A 266 4.91 -2.84 10.10
CA PHE A 266 6.07 -1.97 10.06
C PHE A 266 5.84 -0.77 10.97
N GLY A 267 6.84 -0.46 11.79
CA GLY A 267 6.81 0.68 12.69
C GLY A 267 8.22 1.07 13.11
N VAL A 268 8.30 1.95 14.12
CA VAL A 268 9.56 2.30 14.75
C VAL A 268 9.37 2.24 16.26
N SER A 269 10.36 1.73 16.96
CA SER A 269 10.41 1.66 18.41
C SER A 269 11.70 2.36 18.88
N GLY A 270 11.54 3.48 19.56
CA GLY A 270 12.67 4.35 19.86
C GLY A 270 13.31 4.90 18.59
N THR A 271 14.57 4.53 18.34
CA THR A 271 15.34 4.92 17.14
C THR A 271 15.43 3.82 16.07
N ASP A 272 14.81 2.66 16.30
CA ASP A 272 14.97 1.50 15.44
C ASP A 272 13.70 1.28 14.59
N ALA A 273 13.87 1.03 13.30
CA ALA A 273 12.80 0.54 12.46
C ALA A 273 12.53 -0.96 12.78
N GLU A 274 11.28 -1.30 13.01
CA GLU A 274 10.87 -2.66 13.32
C GLU A 274 9.90 -3.18 12.25
N THR A 275 10.15 -4.38 11.77
CA THR A 275 9.28 -5.08 10.83
C THR A 275 8.99 -6.47 11.38
N LEU A 276 7.71 -6.80 11.45
CA LEU A 276 7.24 -8.16 11.68
C LEU A 276 6.62 -8.68 10.38
N VAL A 277 7.02 -9.87 9.95
CA VAL A 277 6.34 -10.64 8.93
C VAL A 277 6.09 -12.03 9.50
N ALA A 278 4.85 -12.48 9.45
CA ALA A 278 4.48 -13.82 9.87
C ALA A 278 3.72 -14.55 8.76
N VAL A 279 3.96 -15.83 8.66
CA VAL A 279 3.24 -16.72 7.75
C VAL A 279 2.71 -17.92 8.53
N ARG A 280 1.47 -18.30 8.24
CA ARG A 280 0.84 -19.52 8.77
C ARG A 280 0.72 -20.55 7.68
N THR A 281 1.20 -21.72 7.98
CA THR A 281 1.13 -22.89 7.11
C THR A 281 -0.05 -23.79 7.50
N GLN A 282 -0.26 -24.81 6.70
CA GLN A 282 -1.30 -25.79 6.97
C GLN A 282 -0.95 -26.69 8.16
N THR A 283 0.35 -27.03 8.33
CA THR A 283 0.84 -27.90 9.40
C THR A 283 2.07 -27.31 10.09
N ALA A 284 2.34 -27.73 11.33
CA ALA A 284 3.53 -27.32 12.08
C ALA A 284 4.83 -27.82 11.44
N GLU A 285 4.80 -28.97 10.75
CA GLU A 285 5.94 -29.52 10.04
C GLU A 285 6.37 -28.60 8.90
N GLN A 286 5.41 -28.12 8.09
CA GLN A 286 5.66 -27.15 7.02
C GLN A 286 6.24 -25.84 7.55
N ALA A 287 5.75 -25.35 8.70
CA ALA A 287 6.32 -24.18 9.35
C ALA A 287 7.77 -24.44 9.78
N GLY A 288 8.05 -25.64 10.33
CA GLY A 288 9.40 -26.06 10.69
C GLY A 288 10.35 -26.06 9.49
N GLU A 289 9.94 -26.62 8.35
CA GLU A 289 10.73 -26.61 7.11
C GLU A 289 11.06 -25.20 6.63
N ILE A 290 10.05 -24.29 6.62
CA ILE A 290 10.25 -22.90 6.23
C ILE A 290 11.21 -22.20 7.21
N GLY A 291 11.01 -22.36 8.51
CA GLY A 291 11.87 -21.76 9.53
C GLY A 291 13.32 -22.22 9.42
N GLN A 292 13.57 -23.50 9.18
CA GLN A 292 14.91 -24.06 8.96
C GLN A 292 15.55 -23.50 7.68
N ALA A 293 14.80 -23.45 6.57
CA ALA A 293 15.29 -22.90 5.31
C ALA A 293 15.70 -21.42 5.46
N LEU A 294 14.87 -20.60 6.13
CA LEU A 294 15.16 -19.21 6.38
C LEU A 294 16.37 -19.02 7.30
N ASN A 295 16.52 -19.83 8.37
CA ASN A 295 17.68 -19.78 9.24
C ASN A 295 18.96 -20.19 8.51
N THR A 296 18.90 -21.17 7.62
CA THR A 296 20.01 -21.57 6.75
C THR A 296 20.42 -20.40 5.84
N LEU A 297 19.45 -19.74 5.18
CA LEU A 297 19.71 -18.56 4.33
C LEU A 297 20.31 -17.41 5.14
N LYS A 298 19.84 -17.16 6.36
CA LYS A 298 20.41 -16.16 7.26
C LYS A 298 21.89 -16.46 7.54
N THR A 299 22.21 -17.70 7.85
CA THR A 299 23.59 -18.14 8.14
C THR A 299 24.49 -17.99 6.92
N LEU A 300 24.07 -18.49 5.76
CA LEU A 300 24.80 -18.39 4.51
C LEU A 300 25.00 -16.93 4.06
N GLY A 301 23.95 -16.09 4.21
CA GLY A 301 24.02 -14.65 3.94
C GLY A 301 25.08 -13.98 4.79
N GLY A 302 25.14 -14.29 6.09
CA GLY A 302 26.18 -13.78 6.99
C GLY A 302 27.60 -14.10 6.54
N PHE A 303 27.84 -15.31 6.02
CA PHE A 303 29.16 -15.71 5.49
C PHE A 303 29.50 -15.07 4.13
N GLY A 304 28.50 -14.87 3.27
CA GLY A 304 28.72 -14.33 1.92
C GLY A 304 29.13 -12.85 1.95
N PHE A 305 28.50 -12.05 2.78
CA PHE A 305 28.76 -10.61 2.86
C PHE A 305 30.09 -10.26 3.54
N THR A 306 30.59 -11.09 4.46
CA THR A 306 31.89 -10.87 5.11
C THR A 306 33.08 -11.13 4.16
N ARG A 307 32.88 -11.85 3.06
CA ARG A 307 33.91 -12.18 2.06
C ARG A 307 33.92 -11.26 0.83
N SER A 308 32.85 -10.54 0.54
CA SER A 308 32.79 -9.61 -0.58
C SER A 308 33.53 -8.33 -0.24
N GLY A 309 34.66 -8.08 -0.89
CA GLY A 309 35.50 -6.86 -0.75
C GLY A 309 34.83 -5.61 -1.36
N GLY A 310 33.60 -5.30 -0.94
CA GLY A 310 32.84 -4.12 -1.33
C GLY A 310 32.91 -3.00 -0.29
N ASP A 311 32.15 -1.92 -0.51
CA ASP A 311 32.04 -0.76 0.39
C ASP A 311 31.76 -1.22 1.84
N SER A 312 32.73 -0.95 2.72
CA SER A 312 32.70 -1.41 4.11
C SER A 312 31.49 -0.85 4.89
N ALA A 313 31.04 0.36 4.56
CA ALA A 313 29.84 0.95 5.21
C ALA A 313 28.55 0.18 4.85
N LYS A 314 28.45 -0.25 3.59
CA LYS A 314 27.32 -1.08 3.12
C LYS A 314 27.33 -2.47 3.76
N ASN A 315 28.50 -3.11 3.81
CA ASN A 315 28.66 -4.44 4.40
C ASN A 315 28.33 -4.42 5.90
N ASN A 316 28.73 -3.37 6.62
CA ASN A 316 28.39 -3.17 8.03
C ASN A 316 26.87 -3.00 8.22
N SER A 317 26.21 -2.20 7.38
CA SER A 317 24.75 -2.01 7.46
C SER A 317 23.96 -3.30 7.18
N ILE A 318 24.41 -4.11 6.22
CA ILE A 318 23.80 -5.44 5.96
C ILE A 318 24.05 -6.38 7.14
N ALA A 319 25.23 -6.37 7.72
CA ALA A 319 25.56 -7.17 8.91
C ALA A 319 24.68 -6.76 10.10
N ASP A 320 24.40 -5.48 10.30
CA ASP A 320 23.51 -5.00 11.36
C ASP A 320 22.05 -5.45 11.11
N VAL A 321 21.57 -5.41 9.87
CA VAL A 321 20.23 -5.98 9.52
C VAL A 321 20.17 -7.47 9.83
N LEU A 322 21.21 -8.23 9.49
CA LEU A 322 21.28 -9.69 9.77
C LEU A 322 21.34 -9.99 11.27
N LYS A 323 22.03 -9.15 12.07
CA LYS A 323 22.03 -9.25 13.53
C LYS A 323 20.65 -8.96 14.12
N GLY A 324 19.94 -7.95 13.58
CA GLY A 324 18.58 -7.60 13.99
C GLY A 324 17.49 -8.56 13.46
N LEU A 325 17.85 -9.53 12.61
CA LEU A 325 16.93 -10.53 12.07
C LEU A 325 16.73 -11.69 13.04
N SER A 326 15.52 -11.90 13.52
CA SER A 326 15.09 -13.06 14.32
C SER A 326 14.05 -13.85 13.52
N ILE A 327 14.23 -15.17 13.48
CA ILE A 327 13.29 -16.11 12.83
C ILE A 327 12.88 -17.12 13.91
N THR A 328 11.59 -17.16 14.19
CA THR A 328 11.01 -18.08 15.20
C THR A 328 9.89 -18.90 14.57
N THR A 329 9.75 -20.14 15.01
CA THR A 329 8.68 -21.05 14.59
C THR A 329 7.91 -21.50 15.81
N GLN A 330 6.59 -21.34 15.78
CA GLN A 330 5.70 -21.79 16.87
C GLN A 330 4.43 -22.40 16.28
N GLY A 331 4.22 -23.69 16.54
CA GLY A 331 3.12 -24.42 15.93
C GLY A 331 3.22 -24.34 14.40
N ASN A 332 2.15 -23.93 13.74
CA ASN A 332 2.09 -23.77 12.28
C ASN A 332 2.46 -22.35 11.80
N GLU A 333 3.12 -21.55 12.61
CA GLU A 333 3.47 -20.17 12.32
C GLU A 333 4.98 -19.96 12.31
N VAL A 334 5.47 -19.23 11.30
CA VAL A 334 6.84 -18.72 11.22
C VAL A 334 6.78 -17.22 11.30
N GLN A 335 7.51 -16.63 12.24
CA GLN A 335 7.66 -15.19 12.41
C GLN A 335 9.07 -14.75 12.06
N ILE A 336 9.18 -13.68 11.29
CA ILE A 336 10.40 -13.00 10.92
C ILE A 336 10.33 -11.61 11.50
N ASN A 337 11.20 -11.31 12.47
CA ASN A 337 11.33 -9.97 13.04
C ASN A 337 12.65 -9.37 12.57
N VAL A 338 12.59 -8.14 12.06
CA VAL A 338 13.77 -7.38 11.64
C VAL A 338 13.78 -6.08 12.42
N ARG A 339 14.89 -5.82 13.11
CA ARG A 339 15.16 -4.54 13.75
C ARG A 339 16.35 -3.89 13.08
N ILE A 340 16.17 -2.67 12.58
CA ILE A 340 17.21 -1.92 11.86
C ILE A 340 17.47 -0.64 12.62
N PRO A 341 18.68 -0.48 13.23
CA PRO A 341 19.06 0.77 13.86
C PRO A 341 19.04 1.93 12.86
N GLN A 342 18.59 3.10 13.30
CA GLN A 342 18.55 4.31 12.47
C GLN A 342 19.89 4.61 11.81
N ALA A 343 21.01 4.41 12.52
CA ALA A 343 22.36 4.65 12.00
C ALA A 343 22.69 3.80 10.76
N SER A 344 22.10 2.59 10.64
CA SER A 344 22.35 1.67 9.54
C SER A 344 21.49 1.97 8.30
N LEU A 345 20.46 2.82 8.41
CA LEU A 345 19.54 3.09 7.30
C LEU A 345 20.10 4.05 6.26
N ALA A 346 20.83 5.09 6.67
CA ALA A 346 21.38 6.08 5.74
C ALA A 346 22.34 5.48 4.69
N PRO A 347 23.25 4.54 5.04
CA PRO A 347 24.05 3.82 4.07
C PRO A 347 23.24 2.91 3.14
N LEU A 348 22.19 2.23 3.68
CA LEU A 348 21.32 1.37 2.88
C LEU A 348 20.51 2.15 1.83
N MET A 349 20.01 3.33 2.19
CA MET A 349 19.26 4.20 1.27
C MET A 349 20.08 4.72 0.08
N ARG A 350 21.39 4.90 0.24
CA ARG A 350 22.28 5.32 -0.86
C ARG A 350 22.42 4.24 -1.94
N THR A 351 22.06 3.01 -1.64
CA THR A 351 22.23 1.84 -2.52
C THR A 351 21.02 1.60 -3.43
N ILE A 352 19.86 2.21 -3.14
CA ILE A 352 18.58 2.02 -3.87
C ILE A 352 18.40 3.06 -5.00
N ARG A 353 19.43 3.86 -5.27
CA ARG A 353 19.43 4.83 -6.39
C ARG A 353 19.96 4.21 -7.67
#